data_90bcccd63279982fb339b84351ed3c9a
#
_entry.id   90bcccd63279982fb339b84351ed3c9a
#
_cell.length_a   1.000
_cell.length_b   1.000
_cell.length_c   1.000
_cell.angle_alpha   90.00
_cell.angle_beta   90.00
_cell.angle_gamma   90.00
#
_symmetry.space_group_name_H-M   'P 1'
#
loop_
_entity.id
_entity.type
_entity.pdbx_description
1 polymer ?
#
loop_
_entity_poly.entity_id
_entity_poly.type
_entity_poly.pdbx_seq_one_letter_code
_entity_poly.pdbx_strand_id
1 'polypeptide(L)'
;MADTSAQRAGTETSGSVADLVVRRLEDWHVDRIFGYSGDGINPLLGALRRAGGPAFVQARHEEAAAFMAVAHAKYTGRVGVVTATQGPGAAHLINGLYDARMDSVPVVALVGQQSRTVLGSAYQQEIDLPSLFKDVASDFLQQVTDAEQLPMVLDRAFKAALATRSPAVVILPHDLQQEAAPSTPHEHGVVPSSPVWSLGCVSPREADLLDAAAVLNAGRKIALLVGQGAAHAQQEVVAVAERLAAGITTSLLGKPFVDESLPFATGTMGHLGTTASAHLMDTCDTLLIIGSNDPWTEYYPAPGQARAVQIDIDPKAIGNRYPVEVALHGDAAETLGALLILLHGQQDHSYRAEVEEQVERWHRIALERALIPARPVNPERVVRELSDALPSDAQVAVDVGSCVYWYARQLRLPRGVPAHLSSTLGCMGAGMPYGIAAKLARPERPVVVLLGDGALQMAGLAELVTVARLWRGWADPRFVVCVLSNRDLSEVSWEQREMEGEPRFEDSQALPAVDAAAHAKLLGLDGVRVEDPADLADAWHRAFAADRPFVIDVVTDPDVPLLPPFPAGAAKLASMHRAVDAEPGGGAAALLRRYAEIEGGTDNY
;
A
#
# COMPACT_ATOMS: atom_id res chain seq x y z
N MET A 1 -18.31 -7.45 46.56
CA MET A 1 -18.53 -8.41 45.46
C MET A 1 -17.17 -9.00 45.11
N ALA A 2 -17.02 -10.23 45.55
CA ALA A 2 -15.75 -10.93 45.61
C ALA A 2 -15.50 -11.72 44.33
N ASP A 3 -14.25 -11.70 43.93
CA ASP A 3 -13.47 -12.85 43.47
C ASP A 3 -14.03 -13.72 42.33
N THR A 4 -13.63 -13.36 41.10
CA THR A 4 -13.65 -14.26 39.93
C THR A 4 -12.34 -14.24 39.10
N SER A 5 -11.22 -13.75 39.66
CA SER A 5 -9.93 -13.68 38.96
C SER A 5 -8.90 -14.78 39.30
N ALA A 6 -9.27 -15.78 40.10
CA ALA A 6 -8.30 -16.75 40.64
C ALA A 6 -8.47 -18.21 40.17
N GLN A 7 -9.13 -18.48 39.03
CA GLN A 7 -9.37 -19.87 38.57
C GLN A 7 -9.04 -20.14 37.10
N ARG A 8 -7.99 -19.56 36.57
CA ARG A 8 -7.40 -19.97 35.25
C ARG A 8 -5.92 -20.38 35.32
N ALA A 9 -5.42 -20.69 36.50
CA ALA A 9 -4.10 -21.28 36.66
C ALA A 9 -4.28 -22.80 36.86
N GLY A 10 -4.07 -23.59 35.81
CA GLY A 10 -4.02 -25.04 35.90
C GLY A 10 -4.84 -25.81 34.87
N THR A 11 -4.87 -25.43 33.61
CA THR A 11 -5.26 -26.36 32.54
C THR A 11 -4.00 -27.00 31.98
N GLU A 12 -3.84 -28.31 32.19
CA GLU A 12 -2.86 -29.14 31.50
C GLU A 12 -2.87 -28.78 30.01
N THR A 13 -1.74 -28.36 29.48
CA THR A 13 -1.57 -28.09 28.04
C THR A 13 -1.54 -29.41 27.30
N SER A 14 -2.71 -30.03 27.10
CA SER A 14 -2.83 -31.20 26.24
C SER A 14 -2.72 -30.74 24.77
N GLY A 15 -1.89 -31.38 23.99
CA GLY A 15 -1.71 -31.10 22.55
C GLY A 15 -0.25 -30.98 22.16
N SER A 16 -0.04 -30.68 20.90
CA SER A 16 1.30 -30.47 20.33
C SER A 16 1.74 -29.01 20.41
N VAL A 17 3.01 -28.77 20.10
CA VAL A 17 3.56 -27.42 19.88
C VAL A 17 2.76 -26.68 18.81
N ALA A 18 2.34 -27.35 17.74
CA ALA A 18 1.48 -26.75 16.72
C ALA A 18 0.12 -26.30 17.28
N ASP A 19 -0.48 -27.07 18.19
CA ASP A 19 -1.73 -26.65 18.87
C ASP A 19 -1.47 -25.45 19.79
N LEU A 20 -0.29 -25.34 20.40
CA LEU A 20 0.11 -24.17 21.20
C LEU A 20 0.27 -22.94 20.32
N VAL A 21 0.86 -23.05 19.11
CA VAL A 21 0.92 -21.93 18.15
C VAL A 21 -0.47 -21.41 17.86
N VAL A 22 -1.43 -22.27 17.54
CA VAL A 22 -2.80 -21.87 17.23
C VAL A 22 -3.46 -21.14 18.40
N ARG A 23 -3.38 -21.71 19.60
CA ARG A 23 -3.90 -21.04 20.81
C ARG A 23 -3.26 -19.65 21.01
N ARG A 24 -1.95 -19.52 20.80
CA ARG A 24 -1.26 -18.24 20.98
C ARG A 24 -1.67 -17.22 19.92
N LEU A 25 -1.97 -17.65 18.70
CA LEU A 25 -2.53 -16.78 17.65
C LEU A 25 -3.95 -16.30 18.03
N GLU A 26 -4.78 -17.17 18.61
CA GLU A 26 -6.10 -16.79 19.15
C GLU A 26 -5.98 -15.78 20.30
N ASP A 27 -5.02 -15.97 21.22
CA ASP A 27 -4.71 -15.02 22.29
C ASP A 27 -4.29 -13.64 21.75
N TRP A 28 -3.60 -13.59 20.59
CA TRP A 28 -3.25 -12.37 19.87
C TRP A 28 -4.39 -11.83 18.98
N HIS A 29 -5.59 -12.42 19.07
CA HIS A 29 -6.78 -12.05 18.29
C HIS A 29 -6.57 -12.14 16.78
N VAL A 30 -5.74 -13.08 16.32
CA VAL A 30 -5.57 -13.38 14.90
C VAL A 30 -6.82 -14.11 14.42
N ASP A 31 -7.54 -13.51 13.49
CA ASP A 31 -8.77 -14.09 12.92
C ASP A 31 -8.50 -14.94 11.67
N ARG A 32 -7.36 -14.72 11.00
CA ARG A 32 -6.97 -15.45 9.81
C ARG A 32 -5.47 -15.51 9.58
N ILE A 33 -5.06 -16.54 8.84
CA ILE A 33 -3.68 -16.76 8.39
C ILE A 33 -3.72 -16.93 6.88
N PHE A 34 -2.87 -16.19 6.17
CA PHE A 34 -2.67 -16.37 4.74
C PHE A 34 -1.54 -17.35 4.48
N GLY A 35 -1.64 -18.17 3.43
CA GLY A 35 -0.56 -19.11 3.16
C GLY A 35 -0.83 -20.04 2.01
N TYR A 36 0.15 -20.90 1.77
CA TYR A 36 0.04 -22.02 0.85
C TYR A 36 0.50 -23.30 1.55
N SER A 37 -0.17 -24.41 1.25
CA SER A 37 0.08 -25.69 1.93
C SER A 37 1.42 -26.29 1.51
N GLY A 38 2.15 -26.86 2.47
CA GLY A 38 3.37 -27.61 2.26
C GLY A 38 3.70 -28.47 3.47
N ASP A 39 4.54 -29.46 3.27
CA ASP A 39 4.84 -30.50 4.28
C ASP A 39 5.45 -29.95 5.57
N GLY A 40 6.32 -28.94 5.47
CA GLY A 40 6.99 -28.34 6.63
C GLY A 40 6.08 -27.63 7.61
N ILE A 41 4.84 -27.34 7.23
CA ILE A 41 3.81 -26.73 8.12
C ILE A 41 2.58 -27.62 8.30
N ASN A 42 2.64 -28.89 7.85
CA ASN A 42 1.51 -29.83 8.02
C ASN A 42 1.02 -29.96 9.47
N PRO A 43 1.89 -30.01 10.49
CA PRO A 43 1.42 -30.06 11.87
C PRO A 43 0.62 -28.80 12.27
N LEU A 44 1.04 -27.61 11.85
CA LEU A 44 0.33 -26.35 12.05
C LEU A 44 -1.03 -26.37 11.35
N LEU A 45 -1.09 -26.79 10.07
CA LEU A 45 -2.36 -26.92 9.33
C LEU A 45 -3.30 -27.92 10.01
N GLY A 46 -2.75 -29.02 10.54
CA GLY A 46 -3.50 -30.00 11.33
C GLY A 46 -4.08 -29.39 12.61
N ALA A 47 -3.33 -28.57 13.31
CA ALA A 47 -3.76 -27.86 14.52
C ALA A 47 -4.87 -26.83 14.19
N LEU A 48 -4.72 -26.02 13.16
CA LEU A 48 -5.75 -25.08 12.69
C LEU A 48 -7.08 -25.81 12.40
N ARG A 49 -7.01 -26.95 11.72
CA ARG A 49 -8.21 -27.75 11.44
C ARG A 49 -8.88 -28.28 12.70
N ARG A 50 -8.11 -28.69 13.71
CA ARG A 50 -8.65 -29.19 14.99
C ARG A 50 -9.28 -28.09 15.82
N ALA A 51 -8.65 -26.92 15.87
CA ALA A 51 -9.13 -25.76 16.65
C ALA A 51 -10.39 -25.11 16.01
N GLY A 52 -10.53 -25.20 14.68
CA GLY A 52 -11.60 -24.52 13.95
C GLY A 52 -11.37 -23.02 13.71
N GLY A 53 -10.17 -22.53 13.95
CA GLY A 53 -9.70 -21.14 13.74
C GLY A 53 -8.30 -20.95 14.27
N PRO A 54 -7.58 -19.87 13.90
CA PRO A 54 -7.90 -18.85 12.88
C PRO A 54 -8.20 -19.39 11.49
N ALA A 55 -8.98 -18.68 10.68
CA ALA A 55 -9.31 -19.12 9.33
C ALA A 55 -8.06 -19.16 8.43
N PHE A 56 -7.86 -20.28 7.72
CA PHE A 56 -6.77 -20.39 6.77
C PHE A 56 -7.22 -19.93 5.38
N VAL A 57 -6.57 -18.88 4.86
CA VAL A 57 -6.81 -18.33 3.52
C VAL A 57 -5.72 -18.83 2.57
N GLN A 58 -6.11 -19.77 1.71
CA GLN A 58 -5.19 -20.33 0.72
C GLN A 58 -5.09 -19.40 -0.48
N ALA A 59 -3.93 -18.77 -0.70
CA ALA A 59 -3.55 -18.10 -1.93
C ALA A 59 -3.15 -19.12 -3.02
N ARG A 60 -2.77 -18.65 -4.21
CA ARG A 60 -2.26 -19.52 -5.29
C ARG A 60 -0.72 -19.56 -5.31
N HIS A 61 -0.09 -18.64 -4.59
CA HIS A 61 1.35 -18.53 -4.45
C HIS A 61 1.68 -17.90 -3.08
N GLU A 62 2.80 -18.25 -2.47
CA GLU A 62 3.18 -17.74 -1.14
C GLU A 62 3.46 -16.23 -1.16
N GLU A 63 3.98 -15.70 -2.26
CA GLU A 63 4.13 -14.27 -2.46
C GLU A 63 2.78 -13.54 -2.37
N ALA A 64 1.75 -14.05 -3.05
CA ALA A 64 0.41 -13.50 -2.95
C ALA A 64 -0.15 -13.62 -1.52
N ALA A 65 0.15 -14.71 -0.80
CA ALA A 65 -0.22 -14.84 0.60
C ALA A 65 0.45 -13.78 1.48
N ALA A 66 1.73 -13.47 1.23
CA ALA A 66 2.43 -12.41 1.94
C ALA A 66 1.82 -11.03 1.64
N PHE A 67 1.52 -10.71 0.38
CA PHE A 67 0.79 -9.48 0.03
C PHE A 67 -0.60 -9.41 0.66
N MET A 68 -1.33 -10.53 0.75
CA MET A 68 -2.62 -10.56 1.47
C MET A 68 -2.46 -10.25 2.95
N ALA A 69 -1.39 -10.72 3.61
CA ALA A 69 -1.11 -10.41 5.00
C ALA A 69 -0.78 -8.92 5.19
N VAL A 70 0.03 -8.34 4.31
CA VAL A 70 0.32 -6.90 4.28
C VAL A 70 -0.95 -6.08 4.12
N ALA A 71 -1.74 -6.41 3.11
CA ALA A 71 -3.00 -5.73 2.84
C ALA A 71 -3.99 -5.87 4.01
N HIS A 72 -4.09 -7.06 4.61
CA HIS A 72 -4.92 -7.26 5.80
C HIS A 72 -4.54 -6.27 6.91
N ALA A 73 -3.24 -6.11 7.16
CA ALA A 73 -2.77 -5.13 8.15
C ALA A 73 -3.13 -3.69 7.76
N LYS A 74 -2.95 -3.31 6.48
CA LYS A 74 -3.30 -1.96 5.98
C LYS A 74 -4.81 -1.67 6.10
N TYR A 75 -5.70 -2.64 5.74
CA TYR A 75 -7.15 -2.42 5.79
C TYR A 75 -7.77 -2.57 7.18
N THR A 76 -7.12 -3.27 8.11
CA THR A 76 -7.69 -3.55 9.45
C THR A 76 -6.99 -2.84 10.60
N GLY A 77 -5.76 -2.37 10.40
CA GLY A 77 -4.89 -1.87 11.48
C GLY A 77 -4.37 -2.97 12.42
N ARG A 78 -4.55 -4.26 12.07
CA ARG A 78 -4.11 -5.41 12.85
C ARG A 78 -2.84 -6.01 12.26
N VAL A 79 -2.16 -6.88 13.00
CA VAL A 79 -1.01 -7.64 12.48
C VAL A 79 -1.47 -8.61 11.40
N GLY A 80 -0.83 -8.58 10.23
CA GLY A 80 -1.00 -9.60 9.21
C GLY A 80 -0.21 -10.86 9.58
N VAL A 81 -0.80 -12.05 9.36
CA VAL A 81 -0.10 -13.31 9.63
C VAL A 81 -0.05 -14.15 8.35
N VAL A 82 1.18 -14.58 8.00
CA VAL A 82 1.43 -15.43 6.83
C VAL A 82 2.20 -16.67 7.22
N THR A 83 1.98 -17.77 6.52
CA THR A 83 2.73 -19.02 6.72
C THR A 83 3.10 -19.67 5.39
N ALA A 84 4.27 -20.29 5.36
CA ALA A 84 4.75 -21.08 4.23
C ALA A 84 5.63 -22.24 4.71
N THR A 85 5.75 -23.23 3.84
CA THR A 85 6.69 -24.35 4.05
C THR A 85 8.14 -23.88 3.89
N GLN A 86 9.09 -24.75 4.24
CA GLN A 86 10.52 -24.55 4.01
C GLN A 86 10.88 -24.44 2.51
N GLY A 87 12.13 -24.14 2.23
CA GLY A 87 12.67 -24.12 0.89
C GLY A 87 11.96 -23.12 -0.03
N PRO A 88 11.32 -23.58 -1.12
CA PRO A 88 10.68 -22.68 -2.08
C PRO A 88 9.58 -21.83 -1.48
N GLY A 89 8.74 -22.39 -0.57
CA GLY A 89 7.67 -21.64 0.05
C GLY A 89 8.19 -20.48 0.88
N ALA A 90 9.25 -20.70 1.65
CA ALA A 90 9.92 -19.65 2.41
C ALA A 90 10.54 -18.57 1.50
N ALA A 91 11.19 -18.99 0.41
CA ALA A 91 11.81 -18.06 -0.54
C ALA A 91 10.77 -17.15 -1.21
N HIS A 92 9.60 -17.67 -1.54
CA HIS A 92 8.52 -16.92 -2.17
C HIS A 92 7.90 -15.82 -1.27
N LEU A 93 8.00 -15.93 0.06
CA LEU A 93 7.47 -14.91 0.97
C LEU A 93 8.23 -13.57 0.90
N ILE A 94 9.49 -13.59 0.47
CA ILE A 94 10.43 -12.49 0.62
C ILE A 94 9.88 -11.20 0.04
N ASN A 95 9.35 -11.23 -1.16
CA ASN A 95 8.88 -10.03 -1.86
C ASN A 95 7.74 -9.34 -1.10
N GLY A 96 6.71 -10.10 -0.68
CA GLY A 96 5.62 -9.52 0.12
C GLY A 96 6.07 -9.07 1.51
N LEU A 97 7.08 -9.71 2.11
CA LEU A 97 7.66 -9.22 3.37
C LEU A 97 8.45 -7.92 3.18
N TYR A 98 9.13 -7.72 2.05
CA TYR A 98 9.74 -6.42 1.72
C TYR A 98 8.69 -5.33 1.54
N ASP A 99 7.54 -5.62 0.92
CA ASP A 99 6.42 -4.70 0.84
C ASP A 99 5.97 -4.23 2.24
N ALA A 100 5.82 -5.18 3.18
CA ALA A 100 5.52 -4.86 4.57
C ALA A 100 6.58 -3.96 5.22
N ARG A 101 7.88 -4.29 5.01
CA ARG A 101 8.99 -3.55 5.60
C ARG A 101 9.06 -2.12 5.07
N MET A 102 8.98 -1.95 3.76
CA MET A 102 9.16 -0.66 3.10
C MET A 102 7.98 0.28 3.31
N ASP A 103 6.77 -0.26 3.44
CA ASP A 103 5.55 0.51 3.74
C ASP A 103 5.23 0.58 5.24
N SER A 104 6.14 0.12 6.11
CA SER A 104 6.00 0.16 7.57
C SER A 104 4.72 -0.53 8.08
N VAL A 105 4.53 -1.81 7.69
CA VAL A 105 3.34 -2.61 8.00
C VAL A 105 3.69 -3.80 8.91
N PRO A 106 2.97 -4.01 10.04
CA PRO A 106 3.25 -5.11 10.93
C PRO A 106 2.78 -6.46 10.35
N VAL A 107 3.72 -7.38 10.12
CA VAL A 107 3.45 -8.74 9.64
C VAL A 107 4.24 -9.75 10.46
N VAL A 108 3.61 -10.87 10.84
CA VAL A 108 4.28 -12.03 11.43
C VAL A 108 4.25 -13.19 10.44
N ALA A 109 5.44 -13.67 10.05
CA ALA A 109 5.60 -14.84 9.20
C ALA A 109 5.98 -16.06 10.03
N LEU A 110 5.18 -17.12 9.92
CA LEU A 110 5.44 -18.44 10.53
C LEU A 110 5.95 -19.36 9.43
N VAL A 111 7.25 -19.65 9.44
CA VAL A 111 7.92 -20.34 8.34
C VAL A 111 8.34 -21.73 8.79
N GLY A 112 7.94 -22.77 8.05
CA GLY A 112 8.39 -24.12 8.27
C GLY A 112 9.89 -24.27 8.01
N GLN A 113 10.52 -25.24 8.67
CA GLN A 113 11.89 -25.67 8.40
C GLN A 113 11.94 -27.19 8.43
N GLN A 114 12.93 -27.79 7.83
CA GLN A 114 13.21 -29.21 7.94
C GLN A 114 13.43 -29.64 9.40
N SER A 115 13.24 -30.94 9.67
CA SER A 115 13.50 -31.50 10.99
C SER A 115 14.90 -31.22 11.47
N ARG A 116 15.07 -30.85 12.74
CA ARG A 116 16.37 -30.49 13.34
C ARG A 116 17.44 -31.53 13.15
N THR A 117 17.06 -32.81 13.06
CA THR A 117 17.99 -33.94 12.89
C THR A 117 18.64 -34.02 11.51
N VAL A 118 18.08 -33.34 10.49
CA VAL A 118 18.62 -33.36 9.13
C VAL A 118 19.27 -32.03 8.71
N LEU A 119 19.17 -31.01 9.53
CA LEU A 119 19.77 -29.70 9.24
C LEU A 119 21.30 -29.81 9.17
N GLY A 120 21.88 -29.22 8.11
CA GLY A 120 23.32 -29.28 7.80
C GLY A 120 23.70 -30.45 6.92
N SER A 121 22.75 -31.27 6.47
CA SER A 121 23.02 -32.43 5.60
C SER A 121 22.78 -32.18 4.11
N ALA A 122 22.41 -30.95 3.73
CA ALA A 122 21.91 -30.61 2.40
C ALA A 122 20.63 -31.40 2.04
N TYR A 123 19.74 -31.58 3.01
CA TYR A 123 18.49 -32.30 2.83
C TYR A 123 17.56 -31.60 1.84
N GLN A 124 16.62 -32.34 1.25
CA GLN A 124 15.64 -31.78 0.30
C GLN A 124 14.96 -30.53 0.88
N GLN A 125 14.93 -29.45 0.10
CA GLN A 125 14.35 -28.15 0.47
C GLN A 125 15.00 -27.47 1.71
N GLU A 126 16.13 -27.98 2.20
CA GLU A 126 16.90 -27.27 3.21
C GLU A 126 17.56 -26.04 2.61
N ILE A 127 17.30 -24.89 3.18
CA ILE A 127 17.99 -23.63 2.91
C ILE A 127 18.30 -22.91 4.22
N ASP A 128 19.28 -22.03 4.22
CA ASP A 128 19.60 -21.20 5.37
C ASP A 128 18.58 -20.09 5.54
N LEU A 129 17.45 -20.40 6.20
CA LEU A 129 16.36 -19.46 6.43
C LEU A 129 16.78 -18.25 7.27
N PRO A 130 17.60 -18.38 8.34
CA PRO A 130 18.10 -17.21 9.06
C PRO A 130 18.85 -16.23 8.15
N SER A 131 19.70 -16.70 7.25
CA SER A 131 20.37 -15.81 6.29
C SER A 131 19.41 -15.24 5.25
N LEU A 132 18.45 -16.03 4.76
CA LEU A 132 17.45 -15.58 3.79
C LEU A 132 16.61 -14.40 4.31
N PHE A 133 16.13 -14.47 5.55
CA PHE A 133 15.24 -13.47 6.13
C PHE A 133 15.98 -12.34 6.88
N LYS A 134 17.32 -12.41 6.99
CA LYS A 134 18.11 -11.51 7.83
C LYS A 134 17.86 -10.02 7.56
N ASP A 135 17.79 -9.63 6.29
CA ASP A 135 17.54 -8.22 5.95
C ASP A 135 16.08 -7.84 6.14
N VAL A 136 15.16 -8.61 5.56
CA VAL A 136 13.73 -8.26 5.56
C VAL A 136 13.12 -8.29 6.97
N ALA A 137 13.62 -9.13 7.87
CA ALA A 137 13.15 -9.28 9.24
C ALA A 137 14.24 -8.88 10.27
N SER A 138 15.00 -7.83 9.99
CA SER A 138 16.13 -7.40 10.82
C SER A 138 15.73 -7.01 12.25
N ASP A 139 14.47 -6.65 12.49
CA ASP A 139 13.97 -6.27 13.82
C ASP A 139 13.61 -7.49 14.67
N PHE A 140 13.15 -8.59 14.05
CA PHE A 140 12.90 -9.85 14.74
C PHE A 140 12.95 -11.05 13.79
N LEU A 141 13.95 -11.89 13.97
CA LEU A 141 14.12 -13.17 13.27
C LEU A 141 14.57 -14.22 14.28
N GLN A 142 13.79 -15.28 14.46
CA GLN A 142 14.13 -16.33 15.39
C GLN A 142 13.74 -17.72 14.86
N GLN A 143 14.72 -18.64 14.79
CA GLN A 143 14.44 -20.05 14.66
C GLN A 143 14.22 -20.64 16.05
N VAL A 144 13.09 -21.31 16.26
CA VAL A 144 12.78 -22.00 17.50
C VAL A 144 13.55 -23.31 17.53
N THR A 145 14.31 -23.52 18.58
CA THR A 145 15.15 -24.74 18.75
C THR A 145 14.60 -25.68 19.81
N ASP A 146 13.78 -25.15 20.72
CA ASP A 146 13.16 -25.86 21.83
C ASP A 146 11.70 -25.45 22.00
N ALA A 147 10.82 -26.41 22.33
CA ALA A 147 9.40 -26.16 22.51
C ALA A 147 9.10 -25.14 23.61
N GLU A 148 9.91 -25.10 24.67
CA GLU A 148 9.74 -24.16 25.80
C GLU A 148 9.97 -22.70 25.41
N GLN A 149 10.72 -22.43 24.35
CA GLN A 149 10.95 -21.07 23.83
C GLN A 149 9.70 -20.48 23.16
N LEU A 150 8.83 -21.33 22.60
CA LEU A 150 7.83 -20.92 21.62
C LEU A 150 6.87 -19.83 22.12
N PRO A 151 6.29 -19.89 23.33
CA PRO A 151 5.39 -18.84 23.80
C PRO A 151 6.05 -17.46 23.81
N MET A 152 7.27 -17.38 24.33
CA MET A 152 8.04 -16.14 24.42
C MET A 152 8.45 -15.65 23.02
N VAL A 153 8.88 -16.54 22.12
CA VAL A 153 9.29 -16.18 20.76
C VAL A 153 8.12 -15.61 19.98
N LEU A 154 6.92 -16.24 20.04
CA LEU A 154 5.72 -15.72 19.40
C LEU A 154 5.32 -14.36 19.95
N ASP A 155 5.24 -14.21 21.27
CA ASP A 155 4.88 -12.94 21.89
C ASP A 155 5.85 -11.82 21.51
N ARG A 156 7.15 -12.12 21.44
CA ARG A 156 8.15 -11.16 21.01
C ARG A 156 8.05 -10.82 19.53
N ALA A 157 7.71 -11.79 18.67
CA ALA A 157 7.49 -11.55 17.25
C ALA A 157 6.33 -10.56 17.01
N PHE A 158 5.18 -10.78 17.67
CA PHE A 158 4.06 -9.86 17.59
C PHE A 158 4.39 -8.47 18.14
N LYS A 159 5.04 -8.41 19.31
CA LYS A 159 5.46 -7.14 19.92
C LYS A 159 6.47 -6.40 19.06
N ALA A 160 7.44 -7.08 18.47
CA ALA A 160 8.40 -6.48 17.55
C ALA A 160 7.70 -5.95 16.30
N ALA A 161 6.88 -6.76 15.64
CA ALA A 161 6.14 -6.33 14.44
C ALA A 161 5.29 -5.07 14.70
N LEU A 162 4.57 -5.03 15.83
CA LEU A 162 3.76 -3.88 16.22
C LEU A 162 4.60 -2.64 16.57
N ALA A 163 5.69 -2.83 17.32
CA ALA A 163 6.53 -1.73 17.80
C ALA A 163 7.32 -1.06 16.66
N THR A 164 7.85 -1.88 15.74
CA THR A 164 8.69 -1.39 14.64
C THR A 164 7.91 -1.20 13.33
N ARG A 165 6.64 -1.65 13.30
CA ARG A 165 5.82 -1.67 12.08
C ARG A 165 6.59 -2.32 10.91
N SER A 166 7.08 -3.52 11.16
CA SER A 166 7.90 -4.26 10.20
C SER A 166 7.63 -5.76 10.27
N PRO A 167 8.13 -6.58 9.32
CA PRO A 167 8.03 -8.02 9.40
C PRO A 167 8.80 -8.60 10.59
N ALA A 168 8.17 -9.58 11.26
CA ALA A 168 8.82 -10.47 12.20
C ALA A 168 8.72 -11.92 11.70
N VAL A 169 9.82 -12.67 11.73
CA VAL A 169 9.85 -14.04 11.20
C VAL A 169 10.16 -15.04 12.32
N VAL A 170 9.30 -16.05 12.44
CA VAL A 170 9.49 -17.19 13.33
C VAL A 170 9.65 -18.45 12.50
N ILE A 171 10.78 -19.10 12.62
CA ILE A 171 11.10 -20.33 11.89
C ILE A 171 10.80 -21.52 12.80
N LEU A 172 9.97 -22.45 12.31
CA LEU A 172 9.43 -23.59 13.06
C LEU A 172 9.88 -24.89 12.42
N PRO A 173 10.90 -25.60 12.98
CA PRO A 173 11.27 -26.93 12.52
C PRO A 173 10.11 -27.91 12.56
N HIS A 174 10.00 -28.78 11.56
CA HIS A 174 8.86 -29.69 11.40
C HIS A 174 8.68 -30.66 12.59
N ASP A 175 9.77 -31.26 13.07
CA ASP A 175 9.75 -32.17 14.22
C ASP A 175 9.35 -31.47 15.51
N LEU A 176 9.81 -30.23 15.72
CA LEU A 176 9.42 -29.39 16.86
C LEU A 176 7.91 -29.17 16.92
N GLN A 177 7.26 -28.91 15.79
CA GLN A 177 5.82 -28.68 15.72
C GLN A 177 5.00 -29.89 16.21
N GLN A 178 5.58 -31.09 16.17
CA GLN A 178 4.95 -32.35 16.59
C GLN A 178 5.18 -32.70 18.05
N GLU A 179 6.15 -32.06 18.70
CA GLU A 179 6.43 -32.31 20.12
C GLU A 179 5.21 -31.99 21.00
N ALA A 180 5.19 -32.52 22.20
CA ALA A 180 4.19 -32.19 23.20
C ALA A 180 4.30 -30.68 23.57
N ALA A 181 3.17 -30.01 23.70
CA ALA A 181 3.17 -28.62 24.15
C ALA A 181 3.81 -28.54 25.55
N PRO A 182 4.78 -27.64 25.73
CA PRO A 182 5.47 -27.53 27.02
C PRO A 182 4.55 -27.01 28.12
N SER A 183 4.80 -27.46 29.33
CA SER A 183 4.35 -26.74 30.53
C SER A 183 5.28 -25.54 30.72
N THR A 184 4.79 -24.52 31.42
CA THR A 184 5.62 -23.34 31.75
C THR A 184 5.95 -23.37 33.24
N PRO A 185 6.92 -24.24 33.69
CA PRO A 185 7.30 -24.31 35.10
C PRO A 185 7.95 -23.01 35.55
N HIS A 186 7.81 -22.67 36.82
CA HIS A 186 8.50 -21.54 37.41
C HIS A 186 9.89 -21.96 37.88
N GLU A 187 10.83 -22.01 36.94
CA GLU A 187 12.22 -22.43 37.20
C GLU A 187 13.22 -21.62 36.40
N HIS A 188 14.51 -21.77 36.73
CA HIS A 188 15.58 -21.07 36.04
C HIS A 188 15.69 -21.51 34.59
N GLY A 189 15.80 -20.52 33.69
CA GLY A 189 15.93 -20.76 32.24
C GLY A 189 14.60 -20.78 31.48
N VAL A 190 13.46 -20.88 32.16
CA VAL A 190 12.14 -20.76 31.53
C VAL A 190 11.66 -19.31 31.55
N VAL A 191 11.21 -18.80 30.43
CA VAL A 191 10.75 -17.42 30.28
C VAL A 191 9.24 -17.38 30.08
N PRO A 192 8.45 -17.17 31.15
CA PRO A 192 7.01 -16.96 31.00
C PRO A 192 6.75 -15.62 30.27
N SER A 193 5.82 -15.63 29.33
CA SER A 193 5.43 -14.45 28.58
C SER A 193 3.92 -14.33 28.45
N SER A 194 3.44 -13.17 28.04
CA SER A 194 2.01 -12.91 27.84
C SER A 194 1.74 -12.20 26.52
N PRO A 195 0.61 -12.54 25.85
CA PRO A 195 0.18 -11.93 24.59
C PRO A 195 -0.53 -10.59 24.88
N VAL A 196 0.16 -9.67 25.53
CA VAL A 196 -0.37 -8.35 25.89
C VAL A 196 0.43 -7.28 25.18
N TRP A 197 -0.27 -6.41 24.51
CA TRP A 197 0.27 -5.23 23.84
C TRP A 197 -0.60 -4.01 24.12
N SER A 198 0.04 -2.88 24.29
CA SER A 198 -0.59 -1.57 24.36
C SER A 198 0.22 -0.59 23.53
N LEU A 199 -0.42 0.07 22.59
CA LEU A 199 0.22 1.15 21.83
C LEU A 199 0.36 2.35 22.77
N GLY A 200 1.61 2.77 23.01
CA GLY A 200 1.90 4.02 23.73
C GLY A 200 1.66 5.23 22.82
N CYS A 201 1.35 6.36 23.43
CA CYS A 201 1.36 7.65 22.73
C CYS A 201 2.75 8.29 22.91
N VAL A 202 3.36 8.69 21.79
CA VAL A 202 4.62 9.47 21.80
C VAL A 202 4.25 10.92 21.55
N SER A 203 4.67 11.81 22.47
CA SER A 203 4.45 13.24 22.34
C SER A 203 5.80 14.00 22.36
N PRO A 204 6.01 14.98 21.48
CA PRO A 204 7.20 15.81 21.51
C PRO A 204 7.32 16.63 22.80
N ARG A 205 8.52 17.10 23.10
CA ARG A 205 8.74 18.03 24.23
C ARG A 205 8.06 19.38 23.94
N GLU A 206 7.60 20.06 25.00
CA GLU A 206 6.99 21.39 24.90
C GLU A 206 7.90 22.41 24.20
N ALA A 207 9.21 22.39 24.47
CA ALA A 207 10.17 23.29 23.83
C ALA A 207 10.20 23.08 22.30
N ASP A 208 10.20 21.83 21.84
CA ASP A 208 10.21 21.51 20.40
C ASP A 208 8.89 21.94 19.73
N LEU A 209 7.76 21.83 20.44
CA LEU A 209 6.46 22.32 19.97
C LEU A 209 6.43 23.84 19.84
N LEU A 210 7.03 24.57 20.79
CA LEU A 210 7.15 26.04 20.75
C LEU A 210 8.03 26.48 19.57
N ASP A 211 9.17 25.81 19.35
CA ASP A 211 10.05 26.11 18.23
C ASP A 211 9.35 25.82 16.88
N ALA A 212 8.63 24.71 16.78
CA ALA A 212 7.84 24.38 15.59
C ALA A 212 6.73 25.41 15.33
N ALA A 213 6.02 25.80 16.37
CA ALA A 213 4.99 26.83 16.26
C ALA A 213 5.58 28.19 15.84
N ALA A 214 6.78 28.55 16.30
CA ALA A 214 7.47 29.77 15.88
C ALA A 214 7.80 29.74 14.38
N VAL A 215 8.27 28.59 13.85
CA VAL A 215 8.51 28.40 12.40
C VAL A 215 7.23 28.55 11.60
N LEU A 216 6.17 27.83 12.00
CA LEU A 216 4.91 27.79 11.29
C LEU A 216 4.17 29.15 11.33
N ASN A 217 4.17 29.83 12.47
CA ASN A 217 3.56 31.16 12.63
C ASN A 217 4.28 32.26 11.84
N ALA A 218 5.56 32.08 11.52
CA ALA A 218 6.34 33.03 10.71
C ALA A 218 6.14 32.82 9.20
N GLY A 219 5.63 31.66 8.79
CA GLY A 219 5.39 31.31 7.39
C GLY A 219 4.30 32.15 6.76
N ARG A 220 4.43 32.40 5.45
CA ARG A 220 3.42 33.10 4.64
C ARG A 220 2.85 32.23 3.52
N LYS A 221 3.68 31.36 2.96
CA LYS A 221 3.34 30.41 1.90
C LYS A 221 3.54 29.01 2.45
N ILE A 222 2.52 28.48 3.13
CA ILE A 222 2.66 27.25 3.91
C ILE A 222 2.10 26.06 3.14
N ALA A 223 2.90 25.00 3.05
CA ALA A 223 2.52 23.71 2.50
C ALA A 223 2.50 22.63 3.59
N LEU A 224 1.51 21.75 3.56
CA LEU A 224 1.45 20.52 4.33
C LEU A 224 1.66 19.33 3.40
N LEU A 225 2.67 18.49 3.69
CA LEU A 225 2.86 17.19 3.04
C LEU A 225 2.36 16.09 3.98
N VAL A 226 1.29 15.41 3.58
CA VAL A 226 0.60 14.40 4.38
C VAL A 226 0.90 13.01 3.88
N GLY A 227 1.48 12.16 4.73
CA GLY A 227 1.75 10.76 4.45
C GLY A 227 0.82 9.80 5.19
N GLN A 228 1.08 8.51 5.06
CA GLN A 228 0.30 7.46 5.73
C GLN A 228 0.32 7.54 7.26
N GLY A 229 1.39 8.12 7.85
CA GLY A 229 1.48 8.32 9.30
C GLY A 229 0.42 9.26 9.86
N ALA A 230 -0.27 10.03 9.00
CA ALA A 230 -1.39 10.89 9.36
C ALA A 230 -2.77 10.20 9.26
N ALA A 231 -2.83 8.88 9.04
CA ALA A 231 -4.09 8.15 8.85
C ALA A 231 -5.13 8.39 9.97
N HIS A 232 -4.68 8.61 11.19
CA HIS A 232 -5.52 8.86 12.36
C HIS A 232 -5.62 10.34 12.75
N ALA A 233 -5.03 11.25 11.95
CA ALA A 233 -4.92 12.68 12.22
C ALA A 233 -5.65 13.55 11.18
N GLN A 234 -6.62 13.00 10.45
CA GLN A 234 -7.28 13.69 9.33
C GLN A 234 -7.95 15.02 9.74
N GLN A 235 -8.59 15.04 10.92
CA GLN A 235 -9.26 16.24 11.43
C GLN A 235 -8.24 17.31 11.84
N GLU A 236 -7.18 16.92 12.51
CA GLU A 236 -6.10 17.81 12.96
C GLU A 236 -5.33 18.39 11.77
N VAL A 237 -5.08 17.59 10.72
CA VAL A 237 -4.45 18.05 9.47
C VAL A 237 -5.27 19.18 8.84
N VAL A 238 -6.57 18.98 8.68
CA VAL A 238 -7.47 20.00 8.10
C VAL A 238 -7.51 21.24 9.00
N ALA A 239 -7.63 21.05 10.32
CA ALA A 239 -7.70 22.17 11.26
C ALA A 239 -6.40 23.01 11.27
N VAL A 240 -5.23 22.37 11.16
CA VAL A 240 -3.94 23.07 11.02
C VAL A 240 -3.84 23.79 9.69
N ALA A 241 -4.25 23.16 8.59
CA ALA A 241 -4.25 23.78 7.27
C ALA A 241 -5.18 25.01 7.20
N GLU A 242 -6.35 24.94 7.82
CA GLU A 242 -7.27 26.09 7.93
C GLU A 242 -6.70 27.21 8.79
N ARG A 243 -6.11 26.86 9.94
CA ARG A 243 -5.49 27.84 10.88
C ARG A 243 -4.36 28.60 10.22
N LEU A 244 -3.55 27.95 9.42
CA LEU A 244 -2.37 28.49 8.75
C LEU A 244 -2.65 29.02 7.33
N ALA A 245 -3.87 28.93 6.84
CA ALA A 245 -4.23 29.18 5.43
C ALA A 245 -3.29 28.44 4.45
N ALA A 246 -2.94 27.17 4.76
CA ALA A 246 -1.96 26.38 4.04
C ALA A 246 -2.59 25.50 2.94
N GLY A 247 -1.85 25.20 1.86
CA GLY A 247 -2.21 24.14 0.92
C GLY A 247 -1.85 22.76 1.47
N ILE A 248 -2.57 21.72 1.04
CA ILE A 248 -2.28 20.32 1.39
C ILE A 248 -1.90 19.54 0.14
N THR A 249 -0.78 18.83 0.20
CA THR A 249 -0.43 17.78 -0.76
C THR A 249 -0.22 16.45 -0.04
N THR A 250 -0.31 15.33 -0.75
CA THR A 250 -0.13 14.00 -0.16
C THR A 250 1.01 13.24 -0.80
N SER A 251 1.65 12.36 -0.03
CA SER A 251 2.36 11.24 -0.66
C SER A 251 1.36 10.27 -1.28
N LEU A 252 1.82 9.32 -2.09
CA LEU A 252 0.96 8.32 -2.70
C LEU A 252 0.19 7.50 -1.64
N LEU A 253 0.86 7.08 -0.56
CA LEU A 253 0.23 6.38 0.57
C LEU A 253 -0.61 7.31 1.46
N GLY A 254 -0.41 8.60 1.38
CA GLY A 254 -1.19 9.61 2.09
C GLY A 254 -2.53 9.96 1.44
N LYS A 255 -2.68 9.70 0.13
CA LYS A 255 -3.86 10.08 -0.66
C LYS A 255 -5.21 9.71 -0.02
N PRO A 256 -5.43 8.49 0.55
CA PRO A 256 -6.72 8.12 1.13
C PRO A 256 -7.09 8.88 2.41
N PHE A 257 -6.14 9.60 3.00
CA PHE A 257 -6.31 10.25 4.30
C PHE A 257 -6.56 11.75 4.21
N VAL A 258 -6.63 12.30 2.99
CA VAL A 258 -7.01 13.69 2.74
C VAL A 258 -8.26 13.72 1.86
N ASP A 259 -9.24 14.52 2.25
CA ASP A 259 -10.43 14.76 1.44
C ASP A 259 -10.07 15.65 0.24
N GLU A 260 -9.99 15.06 -0.95
CA GLU A 260 -9.64 15.76 -2.18
C GLU A 260 -10.75 16.71 -2.70
N SER A 261 -11.90 16.76 -2.03
CA SER A 261 -12.93 17.76 -2.31
C SER A 261 -12.63 19.13 -1.68
N LEU A 262 -11.66 19.20 -0.77
CA LEU A 262 -11.22 20.46 -0.18
C LEU A 262 -10.57 21.35 -1.26
N PRO A 263 -10.93 22.63 -1.37
CA PRO A 263 -10.45 23.50 -2.45
C PRO A 263 -8.93 23.75 -2.41
N PHE A 264 -8.29 23.44 -1.30
CA PHE A 264 -6.86 23.58 -1.08
C PHE A 264 -6.10 22.24 -0.99
N ALA A 265 -6.74 21.12 -1.33
CA ALA A 265 -6.10 19.82 -1.47
C ALA A 265 -5.59 19.69 -2.91
N THR A 266 -4.27 19.78 -3.07
CA THR A 266 -3.62 19.80 -4.38
C THR A 266 -3.46 18.41 -5.02
N GLY A 267 -3.81 17.34 -4.30
CA GLY A 267 -3.61 15.95 -4.72
C GLY A 267 -2.23 15.41 -4.34
N THR A 268 -1.82 14.34 -5.02
CA THR A 268 -0.55 13.65 -4.76
C THR A 268 0.63 14.47 -5.28
N MET A 269 1.76 14.48 -4.55
CA MET A 269 3.03 15.05 -5.00
C MET A 269 3.90 14.00 -5.72
N GLY A 270 5.03 14.45 -6.23
CA GLY A 270 6.05 13.58 -6.80
C GLY A 270 5.82 13.30 -8.29
N HIS A 271 6.50 12.28 -8.78
CA HIS A 271 6.45 11.87 -10.19
C HIS A 271 5.03 11.55 -10.68
N LEU A 272 4.22 10.96 -9.80
CA LEU A 272 2.80 10.64 -10.02
C LEU A 272 1.87 11.82 -9.71
N GLY A 273 2.43 12.98 -9.37
CA GLY A 273 1.69 14.09 -8.79
C GLY A 273 0.90 14.93 -9.79
N THR A 274 0.29 15.97 -9.27
CA THR A 274 -0.49 16.95 -10.00
C THR A 274 0.32 18.22 -10.26
N THR A 275 -0.07 19.03 -11.24
CA THR A 275 0.56 20.36 -11.46
C THR A 275 0.30 21.30 -10.30
N ALA A 276 -0.84 21.15 -9.60
CA ALA A 276 -1.16 21.93 -8.41
C ALA A 276 -0.24 21.58 -7.23
N SER A 277 0.09 20.29 -7.03
CA SER A 277 1.05 19.86 -6.00
C SER A 277 2.47 20.33 -6.31
N ALA A 278 2.88 20.26 -7.58
CA ALA A 278 4.16 20.77 -8.03
C ALA A 278 4.29 22.27 -7.77
N HIS A 279 3.26 23.07 -8.12
CA HIS A 279 3.22 24.50 -7.82
C HIS A 279 3.30 24.79 -6.30
N LEU A 280 2.54 24.05 -5.48
CA LEU A 280 2.55 24.21 -4.02
C LEU A 280 3.96 24.03 -3.46
N MET A 281 4.67 22.97 -3.88
CA MET A 281 6.01 22.64 -3.40
C MET A 281 7.07 23.62 -3.93
N ASP A 282 6.91 24.11 -5.16
CA ASP A 282 7.84 25.00 -5.83
C ASP A 282 7.77 26.45 -5.28
N THR A 283 6.65 26.84 -4.68
CA THR A 283 6.41 28.22 -4.24
C THR A 283 6.33 28.43 -2.74
N CYS A 284 6.22 27.35 -1.93
CA CYS A 284 6.10 27.48 -0.48
C CYS A 284 7.39 28.01 0.18
N ASP A 285 7.24 28.78 1.26
CA ASP A 285 8.33 29.24 2.13
C ASP A 285 8.43 28.48 3.45
N THR A 286 7.40 27.68 3.75
CA THR A 286 7.31 26.89 4.98
C THR A 286 6.64 25.56 4.68
N LEU A 287 7.29 24.45 5.10
CA LEU A 287 6.83 23.09 4.85
C LEU A 287 6.59 22.35 6.17
N LEU A 288 5.39 21.82 6.38
CA LEU A 288 5.07 20.87 7.44
C LEU A 288 4.90 19.47 6.86
N ILE A 289 5.81 18.56 7.21
CA ILE A 289 5.77 17.15 6.79
C ILE A 289 5.13 16.34 7.91
N ILE A 290 4.09 15.56 7.61
CA ILE A 290 3.30 14.83 8.59
C ILE A 290 3.27 13.35 8.22
N GLY A 291 4.05 12.52 8.92
CA GLY A 291 4.11 11.08 8.73
C GLY A 291 4.38 10.64 7.29
N SER A 292 5.29 11.34 6.63
CA SER A 292 5.69 11.07 5.24
C SER A 292 7.20 10.96 5.10
N ASN A 293 7.63 9.95 4.34
CA ASN A 293 9.00 9.76 3.89
C ASN A 293 9.02 9.52 2.37
N ASP A 294 8.26 10.33 1.63
CA ASP A 294 8.12 10.21 0.17
C ASP A 294 9.48 10.27 -0.52
N PRO A 295 9.82 9.34 -1.43
CA PRO A 295 11.17 9.22 -1.98
C PRO A 295 11.49 10.23 -3.09
N TRP A 296 10.51 10.91 -3.66
CA TRP A 296 10.68 11.77 -4.83
C TRP A 296 11.23 13.15 -4.45
N THR A 297 12.53 13.18 -4.07
CA THR A 297 13.18 14.37 -3.50
C THR A 297 13.29 15.56 -4.45
N GLU A 298 13.29 15.33 -5.75
CA GLU A 298 13.29 16.38 -6.78
C GLU A 298 11.98 17.19 -6.86
N TYR A 299 10.91 16.70 -6.22
CA TYR A 299 9.62 17.40 -6.12
C TYR A 299 9.40 18.09 -4.79
N TYR A 300 10.36 18.04 -3.87
CA TYR A 300 10.36 18.89 -2.69
C TYR A 300 10.78 20.32 -3.04
N PRO A 301 10.53 21.31 -2.16
CA PRO A 301 11.08 22.65 -2.36
C PRO A 301 12.60 22.62 -2.56
N ALA A 302 13.15 23.55 -3.31
CA ALA A 302 14.60 23.64 -3.47
C ALA A 302 15.30 23.80 -2.10
N PRO A 303 16.48 23.21 -1.88
CA PRO A 303 17.19 23.35 -0.61
C PRO A 303 17.36 24.81 -0.20
N GLY A 304 16.87 25.18 0.99
CA GLY A 304 16.90 26.56 1.51
C GLY A 304 15.74 27.45 1.07
N GLN A 305 14.83 26.97 0.23
CA GLN A 305 13.62 27.70 -0.15
C GLN A 305 12.62 27.76 1.00
N ALA A 306 12.32 26.64 1.63
CA ALA A 306 11.34 26.55 2.70
C ALA A 306 12.00 26.17 4.04
N ARG A 307 11.53 26.79 5.12
CA ARG A 307 11.79 26.31 6.48
C ARG A 307 10.88 25.13 6.75
N ALA A 308 11.42 24.04 7.29
CA ALA A 308 10.63 22.82 7.44
C ALA A 308 10.52 22.32 8.89
N VAL A 309 9.33 21.81 9.21
CA VAL A 309 9.01 21.05 10.41
C VAL A 309 8.56 19.67 9.98
N GLN A 310 9.03 18.62 10.66
CA GLN A 310 8.57 17.26 10.38
C GLN A 310 8.07 16.56 11.64
N ILE A 311 6.89 15.98 11.54
CA ILE A 311 6.28 15.11 12.55
C ILE A 311 6.39 13.67 12.05
N ASP A 312 7.02 12.80 12.80
CA ASP A 312 7.07 11.37 12.51
C ASP A 312 7.17 10.54 13.78
N ILE A 313 6.55 9.38 13.77
CA ILE A 313 6.64 8.40 14.86
C ILE A 313 7.95 7.58 14.79
N ASP A 314 8.61 7.51 13.64
CA ASP A 314 9.96 6.96 13.51
C ASP A 314 10.99 8.09 13.45
N PRO A 315 11.77 8.30 14.53
CA PRO A 315 12.76 9.38 14.55
C PRO A 315 13.86 9.25 13.49
N LYS A 316 14.05 8.05 12.92
CA LYS A 316 15.01 7.83 11.83
C LYS A 316 14.51 8.38 10.49
N ALA A 317 13.20 8.56 10.32
CA ALA A 317 12.61 9.12 9.11
C ALA A 317 12.74 10.65 9.03
N ILE A 318 12.88 11.32 10.19
CA ILE A 318 12.91 12.78 10.24
C ILE A 318 14.18 13.33 9.57
N GLY A 319 14.00 14.25 8.63
CA GLY A 319 15.09 14.87 7.90
C GLY A 319 15.71 14.05 6.77
N ASN A 320 15.17 12.87 6.46
CA ASN A 320 15.74 11.98 5.43
C ASN A 320 15.50 12.46 3.99
N ARG A 321 14.45 13.24 3.77
CA ARG A 321 14.04 13.66 2.40
C ARG A 321 14.21 15.13 2.16
N TYR A 322 14.07 15.93 3.20
CA TYR A 322 14.22 17.38 3.15
C TYR A 322 14.90 17.88 4.42
N PRO A 323 15.78 18.89 4.36
CA PRO A 323 16.37 19.50 5.55
C PRO A 323 15.29 20.10 6.45
N VAL A 324 15.15 19.62 7.68
CA VAL A 324 14.17 20.14 8.64
C VAL A 324 14.85 21.01 9.69
N GLU A 325 14.20 22.09 10.06
CA GLU A 325 14.66 22.98 11.14
C GLU A 325 14.21 22.47 12.51
N VAL A 326 13.00 21.92 12.59
CA VAL A 326 12.45 21.36 13.84
C VAL A 326 11.96 19.94 13.61
N ALA A 327 12.44 19.02 14.44
CA ALA A 327 12.07 17.61 14.45
C ALA A 327 11.06 17.33 15.57
N LEU A 328 9.86 16.85 15.24
CA LEU A 328 8.85 16.46 16.21
C LEU A 328 8.66 14.94 16.18
N HIS A 329 9.36 14.24 17.08
CA HIS A 329 9.17 12.80 17.26
C HIS A 329 7.88 12.57 18.05
N GLY A 330 6.82 12.14 17.38
CA GLY A 330 5.54 11.97 18.02
C GLY A 330 4.43 11.42 17.11
N ASP A 331 3.32 11.04 17.75
CA ASP A 331 2.09 10.71 17.07
C ASP A 331 1.52 11.93 16.36
N ALA A 332 1.03 11.74 15.13
CA ALA A 332 0.57 12.86 14.31
C ALA A 332 -0.63 13.59 14.91
N ALA A 333 -1.65 12.86 15.38
CA ALA A 333 -2.87 13.48 15.92
C ALA A 333 -2.57 14.26 17.21
N GLU A 334 -1.86 13.63 18.15
CA GLU A 334 -1.48 14.25 19.41
C GLU A 334 -0.58 15.49 19.18
N THR A 335 0.40 15.37 18.30
CA THR A 335 1.33 16.45 18.00
C THR A 335 0.64 17.63 17.32
N LEU A 336 -0.21 17.37 16.32
CA LEU A 336 -0.98 18.41 15.64
C LEU A 336 -2.00 19.07 16.58
N GLY A 337 -2.65 18.28 17.46
CA GLY A 337 -3.55 18.80 18.49
C GLY A 337 -2.84 19.77 19.46
N ALA A 338 -1.61 19.41 19.90
CA ALA A 338 -0.79 20.30 20.74
C ALA A 338 -0.33 21.54 19.98
N LEU A 339 0.10 21.43 18.73
CA LEU A 339 0.46 22.57 17.89
C LEU A 339 -0.68 23.54 17.65
N LEU A 340 -1.90 23.04 17.40
CA LEU A 340 -3.07 23.88 17.14
C LEU A 340 -3.32 24.95 18.21
N ILE A 341 -2.99 24.66 19.46
CA ILE A 341 -3.11 25.59 20.59
C ILE A 341 -2.10 26.74 20.48
N LEU A 342 -0.93 26.46 19.88
CA LEU A 342 0.19 27.40 19.77
C LEU A 342 0.18 28.16 18.43
N LEU A 343 -0.61 27.70 17.46
CA LEU A 343 -0.69 28.32 16.15
C LEU A 343 -1.62 29.54 16.15
N HIS A 344 -1.14 30.61 15.52
CA HIS A 344 -1.91 31.82 15.28
C HIS A 344 -2.72 31.67 13.99
N GLY A 345 -3.90 32.26 13.92
CA GLY A 345 -4.68 32.34 12.68
C GLY A 345 -3.97 33.25 11.67
N GLN A 346 -3.69 32.72 10.47
CA GLN A 346 -3.15 33.52 9.39
C GLN A 346 -4.17 34.58 8.95
N GLN A 347 -3.72 35.84 8.79
CA GLN A 347 -4.58 36.94 8.37
C GLN A 347 -4.53 37.15 6.85
N ASP A 348 -3.42 36.82 6.23
CA ASP A 348 -3.23 36.90 4.78
C ASP A 348 -3.59 35.54 4.13
N HIS A 349 -4.67 35.54 3.37
CA HIS A 349 -5.18 34.37 2.65
C HIS A 349 -4.81 34.38 1.15
N SER A 350 -3.94 35.30 0.72
CA SER A 350 -3.61 35.46 -0.71
C SER A 350 -2.96 34.18 -1.30
N TYR A 351 -2.06 33.55 -0.54
CA TYR A 351 -1.43 32.29 -0.97
C TYR A 351 -2.44 31.12 -1.00
N ARG A 352 -3.35 31.06 -0.04
CA ARG A 352 -4.43 30.07 -0.06
C ARG A 352 -5.30 30.23 -1.33
N ALA A 353 -5.66 31.44 -1.70
CA ALA A 353 -6.44 31.70 -2.90
C ALA A 353 -5.65 31.30 -4.19
N GLU A 354 -4.35 31.55 -4.22
CA GLU A 354 -3.47 31.09 -5.30
C GLU A 354 -3.46 29.55 -5.41
N VAL A 355 -3.33 28.83 -4.28
CA VAL A 355 -3.40 27.37 -4.25
C VAL A 355 -4.75 26.84 -4.74
N GLU A 356 -5.85 27.44 -4.30
CA GLU A 356 -7.20 27.07 -4.72
C GLU A 356 -7.40 27.26 -6.23
N GLU A 357 -6.85 28.32 -6.82
CA GLU A 357 -6.84 28.55 -8.28
C GLU A 357 -6.05 27.43 -9.00
N GLN A 358 -4.91 27.02 -8.47
CA GLN A 358 -4.11 25.92 -9.07
C GLN A 358 -4.85 24.58 -8.96
N VAL A 359 -5.59 24.32 -7.88
CA VAL A 359 -6.42 23.11 -7.75
C VAL A 359 -7.54 23.12 -8.81
N GLU A 360 -8.24 24.25 -8.99
CA GLU A 360 -9.26 24.38 -10.03
C GLU A 360 -8.66 24.22 -11.44
N ARG A 361 -7.48 24.80 -11.67
CA ARG A 361 -6.75 24.63 -12.93
C ARG A 361 -6.42 23.16 -13.18
N TRP A 362 -5.89 22.46 -12.18
CA TRP A 362 -5.60 21.03 -12.28
C TRP A 362 -6.84 20.19 -12.61
N HIS A 363 -7.98 20.49 -11.96
CA HIS A 363 -9.22 19.77 -12.25
C HIS A 363 -9.65 19.93 -13.72
N ARG A 364 -9.45 21.10 -14.31
CA ARG A 364 -9.71 21.33 -15.75
C ARG A 364 -8.73 20.54 -16.62
N ILE A 365 -7.43 20.61 -16.32
CA ILE A 365 -6.38 19.85 -17.01
C ILE A 365 -6.69 18.34 -16.95
N ALA A 366 -6.96 17.79 -15.79
CA ALA A 366 -7.25 16.37 -15.62
C ALA A 366 -8.49 15.92 -16.43
N LEU A 367 -9.53 16.75 -16.46
CA LEU A 367 -10.71 16.48 -17.28
C LEU A 367 -10.38 16.54 -18.78
N GLU A 368 -9.65 17.57 -19.24
CA GLU A 368 -9.28 17.72 -20.64
C GLU A 368 -8.40 16.54 -21.09
N ARG A 369 -7.43 16.11 -20.29
CA ARG A 369 -6.59 14.94 -20.55
C ARG A 369 -7.42 13.66 -20.70
N ALA A 370 -8.34 13.41 -19.77
CA ALA A 370 -9.20 12.22 -19.78
C ALA A 370 -10.10 12.16 -21.04
N LEU A 371 -10.44 13.31 -21.63
CA LEU A 371 -11.27 13.43 -22.83
C LEU A 371 -10.50 13.42 -24.15
N ILE A 372 -9.15 13.40 -24.12
CA ILE A 372 -8.35 13.26 -25.34
C ILE A 372 -8.69 11.94 -26.03
N PRO A 373 -9.04 11.95 -27.33
CA PRO A 373 -9.27 10.73 -28.08
C PRO A 373 -8.01 9.86 -28.12
N ALA A 374 -8.17 8.58 -27.80
CA ALA A 374 -7.13 7.56 -27.82
C ALA A 374 -7.63 6.31 -28.57
N ARG A 375 -6.75 5.35 -28.84
CA ARG A 375 -7.07 4.18 -29.66
C ARG A 375 -6.65 2.88 -28.97
N PRO A 376 -7.62 2.10 -28.44
CA PRO A 376 -9.07 2.38 -28.52
C PRO A 376 -9.58 3.30 -27.40
N VAL A 377 -9.13 3.14 -26.13
CA VAL A 377 -9.66 3.89 -24.98
C VAL A 377 -8.53 4.62 -24.24
N ASN A 378 -8.79 5.86 -23.86
CA ASN A 378 -7.89 6.61 -23.00
C ASN A 378 -7.96 6.05 -21.55
N PRO A 379 -6.85 5.55 -20.96
CA PRO A 379 -6.87 5.00 -19.61
C PRO A 379 -7.24 6.01 -18.53
N GLU A 380 -6.94 7.31 -18.72
CA GLU A 380 -7.37 8.35 -17.79
C GLU A 380 -8.88 8.48 -17.72
N ARG A 381 -9.56 8.32 -18.86
CA ARG A 381 -11.03 8.35 -18.91
C ARG A 381 -11.65 7.19 -18.13
N VAL A 382 -11.07 6.00 -18.22
CA VAL A 382 -11.56 4.81 -17.48
C VAL A 382 -11.61 5.09 -15.98
N VAL A 383 -10.52 5.62 -15.44
CA VAL A 383 -10.41 5.89 -13.99
C VAL A 383 -11.20 7.12 -13.58
N ARG A 384 -11.34 8.10 -14.46
CA ARG A 384 -12.20 9.27 -14.22
C ARG A 384 -13.67 8.87 -14.09
N GLU A 385 -14.17 8.02 -14.99
CA GLU A 385 -15.55 7.53 -14.92
C GLU A 385 -15.78 6.62 -13.70
N LEU A 386 -14.75 5.90 -13.25
CA LEU A 386 -14.81 5.20 -11.96
C LEU A 386 -15.06 6.15 -10.80
N SER A 387 -14.45 7.35 -10.79
CA SER A 387 -14.66 8.33 -9.69
C SER A 387 -16.13 8.69 -9.50
N ASP A 388 -16.88 8.76 -10.59
CA ASP A 388 -18.31 9.11 -10.57
C ASP A 388 -19.20 7.89 -10.22
N ALA A 389 -18.71 6.67 -10.47
CA ALA A 389 -19.43 5.41 -10.24
C ALA A 389 -19.09 4.74 -8.89
N LEU A 390 -17.97 5.14 -8.25
CA LEU A 390 -17.43 4.46 -7.06
C LEU A 390 -18.37 4.59 -5.87
N PRO A 391 -18.85 3.46 -5.28
CA PRO A 391 -19.65 3.51 -4.07
C PRO A 391 -18.90 4.17 -2.90
N SER A 392 -19.61 4.97 -2.10
CA SER A 392 -19.02 5.69 -0.96
C SER A 392 -18.51 4.79 0.17
N ASP A 393 -18.90 3.52 0.17
CA ASP A 393 -18.45 2.50 1.10
C ASP A 393 -17.49 1.49 0.49
N ALA A 394 -17.00 1.74 -0.74
CA ALA A 394 -16.06 0.86 -1.43
C ALA A 394 -14.71 0.74 -0.70
N GLN A 395 -13.94 -0.24 -1.10
CA GLN A 395 -12.53 -0.43 -0.77
C GLN A 395 -11.76 -0.53 -2.09
N VAL A 396 -10.64 0.14 -2.21
CA VAL A 396 -9.87 0.20 -3.46
C VAL A 396 -8.50 -0.44 -3.24
N ALA A 397 -8.13 -1.36 -4.12
CA ALA A 397 -6.78 -1.90 -4.25
C ALA A 397 -6.21 -1.50 -5.60
N VAL A 398 -4.96 -1.09 -5.63
CA VAL A 398 -4.28 -0.67 -6.86
C VAL A 398 -3.03 -1.52 -7.04
N ASP A 399 -2.81 -2.01 -8.25
CA ASP A 399 -1.55 -2.68 -8.60
C ASP A 399 -0.51 -1.65 -9.04
N VAL A 400 0.71 -2.08 -9.29
CA VAL A 400 1.82 -1.24 -9.75
C VAL A 400 1.91 -1.28 -11.27
N GLY A 401 2.30 -0.16 -11.87
CA GLY A 401 2.35 0.09 -13.30
C GLY A 401 1.62 1.40 -13.63
N SER A 402 1.35 1.66 -14.89
CA SER A 402 0.65 2.89 -15.32
C SER A 402 -0.69 3.15 -14.61
N CYS A 403 -1.34 2.12 -14.09
CA CYS A 403 -2.58 2.24 -13.30
C CYS A 403 -2.40 3.11 -12.04
N VAL A 404 -1.19 3.16 -11.45
CA VAL A 404 -0.89 4.03 -10.30
C VAL A 404 -0.95 5.52 -10.68
N TYR A 405 -0.47 5.87 -11.89
CA TYR A 405 -0.57 7.25 -12.40
C TYR A 405 -2.03 7.68 -12.51
N TRP A 406 -2.86 6.81 -13.08
CA TRP A 406 -4.27 7.10 -13.26
C TRP A 406 -5.02 7.15 -11.93
N TYR A 407 -4.68 6.25 -11.00
CA TYR A 407 -5.16 6.32 -9.62
C TYR A 407 -4.78 7.66 -8.94
N ALA A 408 -3.50 8.03 -9.00
CA ALA A 408 -3.00 9.23 -8.33
C ALA A 408 -3.65 10.52 -8.85
N ARG A 409 -3.89 10.59 -10.18
CA ARG A 409 -4.28 11.81 -10.88
C ARG A 409 -5.76 11.92 -11.20
N GLN A 410 -6.44 10.79 -11.48
CA GLN A 410 -7.81 10.79 -11.99
C GLN A 410 -8.83 10.25 -10.99
N LEU A 411 -8.44 9.32 -10.10
CA LEU A 411 -9.38 8.77 -9.13
C LEU A 411 -9.56 9.73 -7.96
N ARG A 412 -10.76 10.27 -7.82
CA ARG A 412 -11.18 11.00 -6.62
C ARG A 412 -11.86 10.03 -5.67
N LEU A 413 -11.26 9.85 -4.51
CA LEU A 413 -11.79 8.94 -3.49
C LEU A 413 -12.87 9.66 -2.67
N PRO A 414 -14.06 9.06 -2.50
CA PRO A 414 -15.01 9.53 -1.50
C PRO A 414 -14.38 9.49 -0.11
N ARG A 415 -14.75 10.45 0.74
CA ARG A 415 -14.20 10.53 2.10
C ARG A 415 -14.36 9.23 2.87
N GLY A 416 -13.25 8.71 3.40
CA GLY A 416 -13.22 7.48 4.20
C GLY A 416 -13.19 6.18 3.39
N VAL A 417 -13.09 6.24 2.08
CA VAL A 417 -12.82 5.08 1.23
C VAL A 417 -11.34 4.71 1.35
N PRO A 418 -11.01 3.53 1.92
CA PRO A 418 -9.63 3.09 2.00
C PRO A 418 -9.12 2.67 0.62
N ALA A 419 -7.89 3.06 0.31
CA ALA A 419 -7.21 2.67 -0.92
C ALA A 419 -5.75 2.32 -0.60
N HIS A 420 -5.32 1.13 -0.99
CA HIS A 420 -3.97 0.65 -0.68
C HIS A 420 -3.32 -0.05 -1.87
N LEU A 421 -1.99 -0.04 -1.87
CA LEU A 421 -1.12 -0.62 -2.89
C LEU A 421 0.24 -0.98 -2.29
N SER A 422 1.08 -1.70 -3.05
CA SER A 422 2.51 -1.85 -2.81
C SER A 422 3.20 -0.59 -3.32
N SER A 423 3.46 0.37 -2.43
CA SER A 423 3.92 1.71 -2.85
C SER A 423 5.45 1.82 -2.92
N THR A 424 6.10 1.69 -1.76
CA THR A 424 7.55 1.96 -1.68
C THR A 424 8.39 0.86 -2.32
N LEU A 425 7.94 -0.40 -2.25
CA LEU A 425 8.56 -1.50 -3.00
C LEU A 425 8.25 -1.43 -4.49
N GLY A 426 7.05 -0.97 -4.86
CA GLY A 426 6.64 -0.86 -6.25
C GLY A 426 6.45 -2.22 -6.94
N CYS A 427 5.87 -3.21 -6.25
CA CYS A 427 5.77 -4.57 -6.78
C CYS A 427 4.49 -4.79 -7.59
N MET A 428 4.65 -5.13 -8.87
CA MET A 428 3.56 -5.64 -9.71
C MET A 428 3.00 -6.95 -9.16
N GLY A 429 1.71 -7.19 -9.37
CA GLY A 429 1.02 -8.41 -8.95
C GLY A 429 0.43 -8.36 -7.54
N ALA A 430 0.66 -7.26 -6.80
CA ALA A 430 0.12 -7.07 -5.45
C ALA A 430 -1.39 -6.71 -5.44
N GLY A 431 -1.92 -6.09 -6.49
CA GLY A 431 -3.28 -5.54 -6.50
C GLY A 431 -4.38 -6.57 -6.25
N MET A 432 -4.33 -7.74 -6.90
CA MET A 432 -5.30 -8.81 -6.66
C MET A 432 -5.25 -9.36 -5.23
N PRO A 433 -4.08 -9.73 -4.67
CA PRO A 433 -3.95 -10.08 -3.26
C PRO A 433 -4.49 -9.00 -2.31
N TYR A 434 -4.19 -7.73 -2.57
CA TYR A 434 -4.70 -6.59 -1.79
C TYR A 434 -6.22 -6.51 -1.83
N GLY A 435 -6.82 -6.64 -3.01
CA GLY A 435 -8.27 -6.66 -3.17
C GLY A 435 -8.94 -7.82 -2.42
N ILE A 436 -8.37 -9.02 -2.49
CA ILE A 436 -8.88 -10.19 -1.76
C ILE A 436 -8.81 -9.96 -0.25
N ALA A 437 -7.70 -9.43 0.26
CA ALA A 437 -7.55 -9.12 1.68
C ALA A 437 -8.52 -8.01 2.14
N ALA A 438 -8.72 -6.96 1.33
CA ALA A 438 -9.72 -5.92 1.56
C ALA A 438 -11.12 -6.52 1.69
N LYS A 439 -11.50 -7.41 0.76
CA LYS A 439 -12.80 -8.10 0.79
C LYS A 439 -12.97 -8.99 2.00
N LEU A 440 -11.91 -9.67 2.42
CA LEU A 440 -11.93 -10.48 3.62
C LEU A 440 -11.96 -9.64 4.91
N ALA A 441 -11.39 -8.44 4.89
CA ALA A 441 -11.43 -7.51 6.01
C ALA A 441 -12.84 -6.92 6.24
N ARG A 442 -13.55 -6.61 5.16
CA ARG A 442 -14.92 -6.04 5.18
C ARG A 442 -15.78 -6.71 4.10
N PRO A 443 -16.25 -7.96 4.34
CA PRO A 443 -16.97 -8.73 3.32
C PRO A 443 -18.32 -8.14 2.90
N GLU A 444 -18.84 -7.19 3.68
CA GLU A 444 -20.08 -6.44 3.43
C GLU A 444 -19.90 -5.23 2.49
N ARG A 445 -18.66 -4.90 2.10
CA ARG A 445 -18.36 -3.73 1.27
C ARG A 445 -17.93 -4.14 -0.14
N PRO A 446 -18.26 -3.36 -1.17
CA PRO A 446 -17.71 -3.58 -2.50
C PRO A 446 -16.19 -3.34 -2.51
N VAL A 447 -15.50 -4.08 -3.38
CA VAL A 447 -14.06 -3.90 -3.63
C VAL A 447 -13.85 -3.58 -5.09
N VAL A 448 -12.96 -2.64 -5.37
CA VAL A 448 -12.46 -2.35 -6.72
C VAL A 448 -10.95 -2.60 -6.75
N VAL A 449 -10.50 -3.38 -7.73
CA VAL A 449 -9.08 -3.60 -8.01
C VAL A 449 -8.74 -2.96 -9.35
N LEU A 450 -7.79 -2.03 -9.35
CA LEU A 450 -7.23 -1.43 -10.56
C LEU A 450 -5.87 -2.05 -10.85
N LEU A 451 -5.68 -2.60 -12.05
CA LEU A 451 -4.40 -3.19 -12.45
C LEU A 451 -4.19 -3.11 -13.97
N GLY A 452 -2.92 -3.18 -14.38
CA GLY A 452 -2.55 -3.38 -15.77
C GLY A 452 -2.58 -4.85 -16.17
N ASP A 453 -2.60 -5.10 -17.48
CA ASP A 453 -2.54 -6.47 -18.04
C ASP A 453 -1.22 -7.19 -17.71
N GLY A 454 -0.10 -6.45 -17.56
CA GLY A 454 1.16 -7.02 -17.10
C GLY A 454 1.06 -7.60 -15.68
N ALA A 455 0.49 -6.86 -14.74
CA ALA A 455 0.28 -7.32 -13.37
C ALA A 455 -0.73 -8.48 -13.31
N LEU A 456 -1.78 -8.43 -14.13
CA LEU A 456 -2.74 -9.53 -14.25
C LEU A 456 -2.05 -10.82 -14.73
N GLN A 457 -1.21 -10.74 -15.77
CA GLN A 457 -0.49 -11.89 -16.30
C GLN A 457 0.57 -12.42 -15.34
N MET A 458 1.22 -11.55 -14.57
CA MET A 458 2.26 -11.93 -13.59
C MET A 458 1.68 -12.77 -12.44
N ALA A 459 0.58 -12.32 -11.81
CA ALA A 459 0.03 -12.94 -10.61
C ALA A 459 -1.51 -12.95 -10.56
N GLY A 460 -2.17 -11.98 -11.19
CA GLY A 460 -3.60 -11.73 -11.03
C GLY A 460 -4.49 -12.86 -11.58
N LEU A 461 -4.11 -13.50 -12.70
CA LEU A 461 -4.87 -14.62 -13.27
C LEU A 461 -5.01 -15.79 -12.30
N ALA A 462 -3.93 -16.12 -11.57
CA ALA A 462 -3.98 -17.16 -10.55
C ALA A 462 -4.90 -16.78 -9.39
N GLU A 463 -4.87 -15.54 -8.94
CA GLU A 463 -5.68 -15.08 -7.81
C GLU A 463 -7.16 -14.86 -8.16
N LEU A 464 -7.55 -14.76 -9.44
CA LEU A 464 -8.95 -14.88 -9.87
C LEU A 464 -9.55 -16.24 -9.49
N VAL A 465 -8.73 -17.30 -9.46
CA VAL A 465 -9.16 -18.62 -8.95
C VAL A 465 -9.46 -18.56 -7.46
N THR A 466 -8.69 -17.79 -6.69
CA THR A 466 -8.96 -17.55 -5.26
C THR A 466 -10.28 -16.80 -5.08
N VAL A 467 -10.54 -15.76 -5.87
CA VAL A 467 -11.82 -15.04 -5.88
C VAL A 467 -12.97 -15.99 -6.20
N ALA A 468 -12.84 -16.79 -7.27
CA ALA A 468 -13.87 -17.76 -7.67
C ALA A 468 -14.21 -18.81 -6.60
N ARG A 469 -13.21 -19.16 -5.77
CA ARG A 469 -13.38 -20.08 -4.63
C ARG A 469 -14.11 -19.43 -3.46
N LEU A 470 -13.82 -18.14 -3.15
CA LEU A 470 -14.21 -17.53 -1.89
C LEU A 470 -15.51 -16.70 -1.96
N TRP A 471 -15.85 -16.14 -3.10
CA TRP A 471 -16.87 -15.09 -3.21
C TRP A 471 -18.26 -15.46 -2.70
N ARG A 472 -18.65 -16.74 -2.77
CA ARG A 472 -19.96 -17.19 -2.30
C ARG A 472 -20.15 -17.08 -0.79
N GLY A 473 -19.06 -16.93 -0.04
CA GLY A 473 -19.08 -16.68 1.40
C GLY A 473 -19.09 -15.19 1.78
N TRP A 474 -19.05 -14.27 0.80
CA TRP A 474 -19.06 -12.83 1.08
C TRP A 474 -20.50 -12.30 1.22
N ALA A 475 -20.69 -11.37 2.15
CA ALA A 475 -21.99 -10.73 2.37
C ALA A 475 -22.39 -9.82 1.19
N ASP A 476 -21.41 -9.14 0.59
CA ASP A 476 -21.56 -8.38 -0.66
C ASP A 476 -20.74 -9.07 -1.76
N PRO A 477 -21.35 -9.55 -2.85
CA PRO A 477 -20.62 -10.24 -3.92
C PRO A 477 -19.80 -9.30 -4.82
N ARG A 478 -19.98 -7.99 -4.73
CA ARG A 478 -19.32 -7.00 -5.59
C ARG A 478 -17.81 -6.97 -5.31
N PHE A 479 -17.08 -7.58 -6.21
CA PHE A 479 -15.63 -7.55 -6.32
C PHE A 479 -15.31 -7.25 -7.78
N VAL A 480 -14.99 -5.99 -8.06
CA VAL A 480 -14.80 -5.49 -9.41
C VAL A 480 -13.32 -5.41 -9.71
N VAL A 481 -12.89 -6.08 -10.78
CA VAL A 481 -11.51 -6.03 -11.26
C VAL A 481 -11.48 -5.24 -12.57
N CYS A 482 -10.84 -4.09 -12.59
CA CYS A 482 -10.66 -3.29 -13.79
C CYS A 482 -9.25 -3.48 -14.32
N VAL A 483 -9.13 -4.12 -15.47
CA VAL A 483 -7.86 -4.36 -16.15
C VAL A 483 -7.69 -3.34 -17.27
N LEU A 484 -6.58 -2.59 -17.22
CA LEU A 484 -6.16 -1.65 -18.26
C LEU A 484 -5.24 -2.41 -19.22
N SER A 485 -5.82 -2.93 -20.30
CA SER A 485 -5.16 -3.85 -21.25
C SER A 485 -4.57 -3.06 -22.40
N ASN A 486 -3.31 -2.67 -22.29
CA ASN A 486 -2.60 -1.92 -23.33
C ASN A 486 -1.52 -2.74 -24.07
N ARG A 487 -1.28 -3.99 -23.66
CA ARG A 487 -0.27 -4.91 -24.18
C ARG A 487 1.16 -4.37 -24.08
N ASP A 488 1.41 -3.57 -23.07
CA ASP A 488 2.70 -2.93 -22.87
C ASP A 488 3.01 -2.81 -21.37
N LEU A 489 4.28 -2.97 -21.01
CA LEU A 489 4.78 -2.55 -19.70
C LEU A 489 4.98 -1.03 -19.71
N SER A 490 3.86 -0.30 -19.87
CA SER A 490 3.89 1.12 -20.25
C SER A 490 4.54 2.04 -19.22
N GLU A 491 4.56 1.69 -17.93
CA GLU A 491 5.36 2.46 -16.96
C GLU A 491 6.84 2.42 -17.35
N VAL A 492 7.40 1.23 -17.54
CA VAL A 492 8.81 1.04 -17.95
C VAL A 492 9.09 1.62 -19.32
N SER A 493 8.16 1.45 -20.29
CA SER A 493 8.30 2.03 -21.62
C SER A 493 8.38 3.56 -21.58
N TRP A 494 7.57 4.22 -20.76
CA TRP A 494 7.58 5.67 -20.63
C TRP A 494 8.77 6.18 -19.81
N GLU A 495 9.19 5.46 -18.75
CA GLU A 495 10.40 5.77 -18.00
C GLU A 495 11.66 5.68 -18.86
N GLN A 496 11.76 4.69 -19.75
CA GLN A 496 12.87 4.58 -20.69
C GLN A 496 12.93 5.79 -21.65
N ARG A 497 11.76 6.24 -22.15
CA ARG A 497 11.67 7.44 -22.97
C ARG A 497 12.05 8.71 -22.21
N GLU A 498 11.63 8.80 -20.95
CA GLU A 498 11.84 9.94 -20.08
C GLU A 498 13.29 10.06 -19.59
N MET A 499 13.82 8.98 -19.02
CA MET A 499 15.11 8.99 -18.33
C MET A 499 16.27 8.84 -19.30
N GLU A 500 16.15 7.90 -20.25
CA GLU A 500 17.24 7.56 -21.18
C GLU A 500 17.12 8.26 -22.53
N GLY A 501 15.93 8.73 -22.90
CA GLY A 501 15.66 9.26 -24.23
C GLY A 501 15.72 8.20 -25.34
N GLU A 502 15.51 6.94 -24.95
CA GLU A 502 15.53 5.79 -25.84
C GLU A 502 14.11 5.35 -26.22
N PRO A 503 13.87 4.91 -27.47
CA PRO A 503 12.58 4.41 -27.90
C PRO A 503 12.20 3.11 -27.17
N ARG A 504 10.92 2.78 -27.22
CA ARG A 504 10.36 1.53 -26.68
C ARG A 504 11.09 0.31 -27.23
N PHE A 505 11.43 -0.64 -26.36
CA PHE A 505 12.03 -1.91 -26.73
C PHE A 505 10.97 -3.03 -26.79
N GLU A 506 10.46 -3.29 -27.98
CA GLU A 506 9.34 -4.21 -28.24
C GLU A 506 9.55 -5.59 -27.60
N ASP A 507 10.71 -6.21 -27.79
CA ASP A 507 11.01 -7.56 -27.28
C ASP A 507 11.00 -7.66 -25.74
N SER A 508 11.17 -6.53 -25.04
CA SER A 508 11.20 -6.45 -23.57
C SER A 508 9.87 -6.03 -22.97
N GLN A 509 9.15 -5.16 -23.67
CA GLN A 509 8.03 -4.41 -23.09
C GLN A 509 6.66 -4.84 -23.62
N ALA A 510 6.60 -5.43 -24.83
CA ALA A 510 5.34 -5.89 -25.39
C ALA A 510 4.78 -7.10 -24.64
N LEU A 511 3.48 -7.09 -24.43
CA LEU A 511 2.76 -8.17 -23.78
C LEU A 511 1.80 -8.90 -24.74
N PRO A 512 1.63 -10.22 -24.59
CA PRO A 512 0.63 -10.94 -25.32
C PRO A 512 -0.78 -10.50 -24.90
N ALA A 513 -1.72 -10.57 -25.85
CA ALA A 513 -3.12 -10.26 -25.55
C ALA A 513 -3.74 -11.38 -24.69
N VAL A 514 -4.40 -10.99 -23.62
CA VAL A 514 -5.23 -11.88 -22.79
C VAL A 514 -6.62 -11.25 -22.70
N ASP A 515 -7.67 -12.04 -22.91
CA ASP A 515 -9.04 -11.62 -22.65
C ASP A 515 -9.39 -11.94 -21.18
N ALA A 516 -9.22 -10.95 -20.32
CA ALA A 516 -9.45 -11.09 -18.88
C ALA A 516 -10.92 -11.36 -18.55
N ALA A 517 -11.84 -10.75 -19.30
CA ALA A 517 -13.28 -10.95 -19.12
C ALA A 517 -13.71 -12.37 -19.50
N ALA A 518 -13.18 -12.91 -20.61
CA ALA A 518 -13.44 -14.30 -20.98
C ALA A 518 -12.86 -15.28 -19.95
N HIS A 519 -11.64 -15.01 -19.44
CA HIS A 519 -11.02 -15.81 -18.38
C HIS A 519 -11.88 -15.84 -17.11
N ALA A 520 -12.39 -14.69 -16.67
CA ALA A 520 -13.30 -14.60 -15.52
C ALA A 520 -14.56 -15.47 -15.72
N LYS A 521 -15.16 -15.43 -16.90
CA LYS A 521 -16.34 -16.26 -17.23
C LYS A 521 -16.05 -17.76 -17.18
N LEU A 522 -14.87 -18.20 -17.58
CA LEU A 522 -14.45 -19.62 -17.44
C LEU A 522 -14.39 -20.06 -15.98
N LEU A 523 -14.12 -19.14 -15.05
CA LEU A 523 -14.10 -19.38 -13.60
C LEU A 523 -15.50 -19.27 -12.95
N GLY A 524 -16.56 -19.00 -13.72
CA GLY A 524 -17.92 -18.80 -13.22
C GLY A 524 -18.17 -17.43 -12.58
N LEU A 525 -17.28 -16.49 -12.81
CA LEU A 525 -17.45 -15.06 -12.54
C LEU A 525 -18.15 -14.38 -13.72
N ASP A 526 -18.30 -13.05 -13.71
CA ASP A 526 -18.80 -12.31 -14.86
C ASP A 526 -17.75 -11.32 -15.38
N GLY A 527 -18.00 -10.72 -16.52
CA GLY A 527 -17.10 -9.71 -17.07
C GLY A 527 -17.53 -9.18 -18.43
N VAL A 528 -16.92 -8.06 -18.79
CA VAL A 528 -17.09 -7.40 -20.08
C VAL A 528 -15.75 -6.90 -20.60
N ARG A 529 -15.54 -7.01 -21.91
CA ARG A 529 -14.45 -6.38 -22.62
C ARG A 529 -14.94 -5.08 -23.24
N VAL A 530 -14.21 -4.00 -23.03
CA VAL A 530 -14.55 -2.66 -23.51
C VAL A 530 -13.47 -2.18 -24.47
N GLU A 531 -13.88 -1.83 -25.68
CA GLU A 531 -13.02 -1.28 -26.74
C GLU A 531 -13.55 0.07 -27.26
N ASP A 532 -14.78 0.45 -26.91
CA ASP A 532 -15.36 1.76 -27.21
C ASP A 532 -15.52 2.54 -25.89
N PRO A 533 -14.98 3.76 -25.80
CA PRO A 533 -15.15 4.60 -24.63
C PRO A 533 -16.62 4.94 -24.31
N ALA A 534 -17.55 4.80 -25.25
CA ALA A 534 -18.99 4.99 -25.02
C ALA A 534 -19.59 3.90 -24.12
N ASP A 535 -18.97 2.73 -24.05
CA ASP A 535 -19.47 1.59 -23.27
C ASP A 535 -18.98 1.61 -21.81
N LEU A 536 -18.05 2.52 -21.43
CA LEU A 536 -17.45 2.55 -20.10
C LEU A 536 -18.48 2.76 -18.98
N ALA A 537 -19.40 3.71 -19.14
CA ALA A 537 -20.41 4.01 -18.12
C ALA A 537 -21.33 2.79 -17.88
N ASP A 538 -21.74 2.09 -18.94
CA ASP A 538 -22.53 0.84 -18.83
C ASP A 538 -21.71 -0.26 -18.15
N ALA A 539 -20.45 -0.40 -18.49
CA ALA A 539 -19.56 -1.40 -17.89
C ALA A 539 -19.43 -1.21 -16.37
N TRP A 540 -19.21 0.03 -15.91
CA TRP A 540 -19.17 0.35 -14.48
C TRP A 540 -20.51 0.10 -13.80
N HIS A 541 -21.61 0.53 -14.41
CA HIS A 541 -22.95 0.30 -13.87
C HIS A 541 -23.24 -1.21 -13.73
N ARG A 542 -22.95 -2.02 -14.74
CA ARG A 542 -23.12 -3.47 -14.70
C ARG A 542 -22.25 -4.13 -13.63
N ALA A 543 -21.00 -3.71 -13.49
CA ALA A 543 -20.09 -4.26 -12.50
C ALA A 543 -20.56 -3.99 -11.06
N PHE A 544 -21.06 -2.79 -10.77
CA PHE A 544 -21.60 -2.47 -9.45
C PHE A 544 -23.02 -3.00 -9.19
N ALA A 545 -23.74 -3.43 -10.22
CA ALA A 545 -25.04 -4.10 -10.10
C ALA A 545 -24.94 -5.64 -10.09
N ALA A 546 -23.75 -6.20 -10.27
CA ALA A 546 -23.54 -7.64 -10.43
C ALA A 546 -23.80 -8.41 -9.11
N ASP A 547 -24.35 -9.63 -9.25
CA ASP A 547 -24.59 -10.57 -8.16
C ASP A 547 -23.39 -11.50 -7.89
N ARG A 548 -22.26 -11.25 -8.52
CA ARG A 548 -21.00 -11.99 -8.43
C ARG A 548 -19.81 -11.10 -8.78
N PRO A 549 -18.56 -11.53 -8.50
CA PRO A 549 -17.37 -10.80 -8.94
C PRO A 549 -17.37 -10.55 -10.45
N PHE A 550 -16.90 -9.36 -10.83
CA PHE A 550 -17.00 -8.86 -12.20
C PHE A 550 -15.66 -8.32 -12.70
N VAL A 551 -15.26 -8.71 -13.91
CA VAL A 551 -14.04 -8.20 -14.55
C VAL A 551 -14.40 -7.26 -15.70
N ILE A 552 -13.91 -6.03 -15.63
CA ILE A 552 -13.95 -5.07 -16.74
C ILE A 552 -12.57 -5.09 -17.39
N ASP A 553 -12.46 -5.63 -18.59
CA ASP A 553 -11.24 -5.67 -19.39
C ASP A 553 -11.29 -4.54 -20.42
N VAL A 554 -10.64 -3.42 -20.12
CA VAL A 554 -10.63 -2.24 -20.99
C VAL A 554 -9.38 -2.23 -21.86
N VAL A 555 -9.56 -2.29 -23.18
CA VAL A 555 -8.44 -2.14 -24.11
C VAL A 555 -8.05 -0.67 -24.19
N THR A 556 -6.87 -0.33 -23.69
CA THR A 556 -6.40 1.04 -23.60
C THR A 556 -5.23 1.32 -24.54
N ASP A 557 -5.00 2.60 -24.83
CA ASP A 557 -3.96 3.07 -25.73
C ASP A 557 -2.59 3.12 -24.99
N PRO A 558 -1.57 2.36 -25.42
CA PRO A 558 -0.23 2.39 -24.83
C PRO A 558 0.51 3.71 -25.10
N ASP A 559 0.07 4.48 -26.11
CA ASP A 559 0.71 5.74 -26.51
C ASP A 559 0.31 6.93 -25.61
N VAL A 560 -0.64 6.75 -24.68
CA VAL A 560 -1.00 7.79 -23.70
C VAL A 560 0.15 7.99 -22.72
N PRO A 561 0.75 9.21 -22.65
CA PRO A 561 2.00 9.43 -21.94
C PRO A 561 1.84 9.48 -20.43
N LEU A 562 2.81 8.92 -19.72
CA LEU A 562 3.00 9.08 -18.28
C LEU A 562 3.87 10.33 -18.02
N LEU A 563 3.34 11.49 -18.33
CA LEU A 563 4.06 12.75 -18.23
C LEU A 563 4.16 13.20 -16.77
N PRO A 564 5.39 13.40 -16.21
CA PRO A 564 5.54 13.99 -14.88
C PRO A 564 4.92 15.39 -14.82
N PRO A 565 4.44 15.85 -13.65
CA PRO A 565 3.77 17.14 -13.56
C PRO A 565 4.73 18.30 -13.88
N PHE A 566 4.22 19.32 -14.56
CA PHE A 566 4.99 20.56 -14.79
C PHE A 566 5.16 21.33 -13.47
N PRO A 567 6.33 22.02 -13.22
CA PRO A 567 7.38 22.28 -14.23
C PRO A 567 8.40 21.13 -14.41
N ALA A 568 8.48 20.16 -13.50
CA ALA A 568 9.45 19.05 -13.60
C ALA A 568 9.30 18.25 -14.90
N GLY A 569 8.07 18.01 -15.36
CA GLY A 569 7.79 17.36 -16.63
C GLY A 569 8.39 18.07 -17.85
N ALA A 570 8.45 19.41 -17.82
CA ALA A 570 9.03 20.19 -18.92
C ALA A 570 10.53 19.89 -19.13
N ALA A 571 11.29 19.68 -18.07
CA ALA A 571 12.72 19.37 -18.15
C ALA A 571 12.98 18.01 -18.83
N LYS A 572 12.03 17.09 -18.78
CA LYS A 572 12.12 15.72 -19.30
C LYS A 572 11.58 15.59 -20.73
N LEU A 573 10.79 16.56 -21.20
CA LEU A 573 10.16 16.54 -22.53
C LEU A 573 11.14 16.34 -23.67
N ALA A 574 12.32 16.95 -23.64
CA ALA A 574 13.30 16.83 -24.70
C ALA A 574 13.78 15.37 -24.89
N SER A 575 13.95 14.62 -23.80
CA SER A 575 14.28 13.19 -23.85
C SER A 575 13.12 12.39 -24.41
N MET A 576 11.91 12.62 -23.89
CA MET A 576 10.70 11.94 -24.35
C MET A 576 10.44 12.17 -25.83
N HIS A 577 10.57 13.41 -26.32
CA HIS A 577 10.41 13.72 -27.75
C HIS A 577 11.42 13.00 -28.62
N ARG A 578 12.71 13.00 -28.25
CA ARG A 578 13.74 12.27 -29.01
C ARG A 578 13.39 10.79 -29.14
N ALA A 579 12.91 10.18 -28.05
CA ALA A 579 12.55 8.77 -28.04
C ALA A 579 11.35 8.47 -28.93
N VAL A 580 10.23 9.19 -28.75
CA VAL A 580 9.00 8.95 -29.53
C VAL A 580 9.13 9.34 -31.00
N ASP A 581 9.99 10.33 -31.37
CA ASP A 581 10.25 10.70 -32.75
C ASP A 581 11.07 9.63 -33.50
N ALA A 582 11.79 8.77 -32.78
CA ALA A 582 12.51 7.61 -33.33
C ALA A 582 11.61 6.37 -33.49
N GLU A 583 10.41 6.38 -32.94
CA GLU A 583 9.47 5.26 -33.00
C GLU A 583 8.61 5.28 -34.27
N PRO A 584 8.28 4.13 -34.87
CA PRO A 584 7.38 4.05 -36.01
C PRO A 584 5.95 4.47 -35.64
N GLY A 585 5.24 5.13 -36.53
CA GLY A 585 3.81 5.39 -36.44
C GLY A 585 3.39 6.74 -35.86
N GLY A 586 4.22 7.43 -35.07
CA GLY A 586 4.00 8.79 -34.60
C GLY A 586 2.83 9.04 -33.66
N GLY A 587 2.13 7.99 -33.17
CA GLY A 587 0.99 8.09 -32.23
C GLY A 587 1.42 8.68 -30.90
N ALA A 588 2.43 8.08 -30.26
CA ALA A 588 3.00 8.54 -28.99
C ALA A 588 3.50 9.99 -29.06
N ALA A 589 4.18 10.37 -30.17
CA ALA A 589 4.66 11.73 -30.37
C ALA A 589 3.53 12.78 -30.46
N ALA A 590 2.41 12.43 -31.09
CA ALA A 590 1.26 13.33 -31.22
C ALA A 590 0.56 13.50 -29.86
N LEU A 591 0.36 12.41 -29.12
CA LEU A 591 -0.24 12.45 -27.78
C LEU A 591 0.67 13.20 -26.80
N LEU A 592 1.97 12.91 -26.77
CA LEU A 592 2.92 13.61 -25.91
C LEU A 592 2.86 15.12 -26.09
N ARG A 593 2.89 15.62 -27.34
CA ARG A 593 2.73 17.06 -27.63
C ARG A 593 1.43 17.61 -27.08
N ARG A 594 0.31 16.90 -27.32
CA ARG A 594 -1.02 17.36 -26.87
C ARG A 594 -1.12 17.42 -25.35
N TYR A 595 -0.59 16.43 -24.63
CA TYR A 595 -0.58 16.41 -23.17
C TYR A 595 0.32 17.51 -22.59
N ALA A 596 1.47 17.74 -23.18
CA ALA A 596 2.37 18.81 -22.77
C ALA A 596 1.75 20.21 -22.96
N GLU A 597 1.05 20.44 -24.08
CA GLU A 597 0.31 21.68 -24.33
C GLU A 597 -0.77 21.94 -23.27
N ILE A 598 -1.52 20.90 -22.89
CA ILE A 598 -2.59 21.03 -21.88
C ILE A 598 -2.00 21.34 -20.50
N GLU A 599 -0.92 20.68 -20.09
CA GLU A 599 -0.31 20.91 -18.78
C GLU A 599 0.47 22.23 -18.72
N GLY A 600 1.29 22.52 -19.73
CA GLY A 600 2.18 23.67 -19.73
C GLY A 600 1.51 25.00 -20.09
N GLY A 601 0.44 24.96 -20.88
CA GLY A 601 -0.05 26.14 -21.55
C GLY A 601 0.95 26.64 -22.62
N THR A 602 0.48 27.37 -23.61
CA THR A 602 1.32 27.87 -24.73
C THR A 602 2.26 29.03 -24.38
N ASP A 603 2.17 29.59 -23.15
CA ASP A 603 2.76 30.91 -22.87
C ASP A 603 3.80 30.94 -21.72
N ASN A 604 4.25 29.82 -21.15
CA ASN A 604 5.12 29.85 -19.96
C ASN A 604 6.42 29.02 -20.04
N TYR A 605 6.87 28.58 -21.23
CA TYR A 605 8.16 27.88 -21.35
C TYR A 605 8.96 28.35 -22.57
#